data_2f028eb612f6cdc5867e283d9dc9584d
#
_entry.id   2f028eb612f6cdc5867e283d9dc9584d
#
_cell.length_a   1.000
_cell.length_b   1.000
_cell.length_c   1.000
_cell.angle_alpha   90.00
_cell.angle_beta   90.00
_cell.angle_gamma   90.00
#
_symmetry.space_group_name_H-M   'P 1'
#
loop_
_entity.id
_entity.type
_entity.pdbx_description
1 polymer ?
#
loop_
_entity_poly.entity_id
_entity_poly.type
_entity_poly.pdbx_seq_one_letter_code
_entity_poly.pdbx_strand_id
1 'polypeptide(L)'
;MNGYGLLAKLISLGGIAIAAAILAANGHDHGYSFHAYLIAAVAVGFFIYYARSFSFAPILASTDSESSYFDSVVRAGLIATVFWGVTGFLVGVVVASQLAWPVLNLDLPWTTFGRLRPLHTSAVVFAFGGNALIATSFYVVQRTCRARLAFGNLAWFVFWGYQIFIVFAATGYILGITESREYAEPEWYVDLWLTLVWVAYFLVFFGTLLKRKEPHIYVANWFYLSFIVTIAMLHIINNLSVPVSFLGSKSYSLFSGVQDALVQWWYGHNAVGFFLTAGFLGMMYYFVPKRAGRPVYSYRLSIVHFWSIIFLYIWAGPHHLHYTALPDWAQTLGMVFSVMLWMPSWGGMINGLMTLSGAWDKLRTDPVLRMMVMSVAFYGMATFEGPVMSIKSVNSLSHYTDWTIGHVHSGALGWVGMISLAAVYDLVPKLWKKSGLYSDRLVSWHFWLATLGIVLYASSMWVSGIMQGLMWREYDDQGFLVYSFVESVAAMHPYYVIRMLGGLLFLLGALIMVYNLIRTVRGGQRSVNAADVPVLAV
;
A
#
# COMPACT_ATOMS: atom_id res chain seq x y z
N MET A 1 11.87 28.93 -12.64
CA MET A 1 10.78 29.72 -12.06
C MET A 1 11.20 31.18 -12.13
N ASN A 2 10.35 32.08 -12.60
CA ASN A 2 10.65 33.52 -12.55
C ASN A 2 10.61 33.99 -11.08
N GLY A 3 11.28 35.11 -10.74
CA GLY A 3 11.39 35.61 -9.36
C GLY A 3 10.05 35.82 -8.67
N TYR A 4 9.00 36.21 -9.42
CA TYR A 4 7.63 36.38 -8.91
C TYR A 4 7.00 35.06 -8.44
N GLY A 5 7.22 33.97 -9.17
CA GLY A 5 6.70 32.66 -8.74
C GLY A 5 7.40 32.11 -7.49
N LEU A 6 8.68 32.45 -7.28
CA LEU A 6 9.41 32.09 -6.07
C LEU A 6 8.97 32.96 -4.89
N LEU A 7 8.76 34.28 -5.12
CA LEU A 7 8.24 35.19 -4.10
C LEU A 7 6.83 34.77 -3.64
N ALA A 8 5.95 34.40 -4.57
CA ALA A 8 4.62 33.90 -4.22
C ALA A 8 4.68 32.63 -3.34
N LYS A 9 5.60 31.71 -3.63
CA LYS A 9 5.82 30.52 -2.78
C LYS A 9 6.33 30.90 -1.39
N LEU A 10 7.27 31.83 -1.28
CA LEU A 10 7.78 32.27 0.01
C LEU A 10 6.67 32.95 0.84
N ILE A 11 5.88 33.82 0.24
CA ILE A 11 4.74 34.44 0.90
C ILE A 11 3.74 33.37 1.38
N SER A 12 3.40 32.41 0.53
CA SER A 12 2.48 31.31 0.89
C SER A 12 3.02 30.46 2.03
N LEU A 13 4.29 30.05 1.98
CA LEU A 13 4.93 29.25 3.04
C LEU A 13 5.04 30.03 4.36
N GLY A 14 5.37 31.31 4.30
CA GLY A 14 5.36 32.20 5.49
C GLY A 14 3.95 32.34 6.08
N GLY A 15 2.94 32.53 5.26
CA GLY A 15 1.54 32.59 5.68
C GLY A 15 1.06 31.28 6.33
N ILE A 16 1.40 30.11 5.72
CA ILE A 16 1.08 28.79 6.27
C ILE A 16 1.79 28.61 7.63
N ALA A 17 3.07 28.96 7.74
CA ALA A 17 3.82 28.84 8.99
C ALA A 17 3.20 29.68 10.13
N ILE A 18 2.84 30.92 9.86
CA ILE A 18 2.20 31.81 10.83
C ILE A 18 0.80 31.27 11.20
N ALA A 19 -0.03 30.93 10.24
CA ALA A 19 -1.35 30.38 10.50
C ALA A 19 -1.29 29.10 11.32
N ALA A 20 -0.39 28.18 10.98
CA ALA A 20 -0.19 26.95 11.73
C ALA A 20 0.33 27.20 13.16
N ALA A 21 1.22 28.16 13.36
CA ALA A 21 1.68 28.55 14.70
C ALA A 21 0.55 29.16 15.55
N ILE A 22 -0.34 29.97 14.95
CA ILE A 22 -1.53 30.52 15.62
C ILE A 22 -2.48 29.38 16.00
N LEU A 23 -2.75 28.43 15.09
CA LEU A 23 -3.60 27.27 15.34
C LEU A 23 -3.00 26.40 16.47
N ALA A 24 -1.68 26.19 16.48
CA ALA A 24 -1.00 25.44 17.52
C ALA A 24 -1.12 26.09 18.90
N ALA A 25 -0.97 27.42 18.96
CA ALA A 25 -1.06 28.17 20.21
C ALA A 25 -2.49 28.22 20.79
N ASN A 26 -3.51 28.03 19.96
CA ASN A 26 -4.92 28.04 20.34
C ASN A 26 -5.57 26.64 20.30
N GLY A 27 -4.77 25.59 20.10
CA GLY A 27 -5.28 24.22 20.03
C GLY A 27 -5.88 23.77 21.37
N HIS A 28 -7.02 23.07 21.30
CA HIS A 28 -7.75 22.61 22.47
C HIS A 28 -7.17 21.32 23.06
N ASP A 29 -6.29 20.63 22.33
CA ASP A 29 -5.58 19.45 22.80
C ASP A 29 -4.11 19.42 22.31
N HIS A 30 -3.27 18.72 23.06
CA HIS A 30 -1.83 18.62 22.77
C HIS A 30 -1.53 17.98 21.41
N GLY A 31 -2.38 17.08 20.95
CA GLY A 31 -2.20 16.39 19.69
C GLY A 31 -2.42 17.29 18.50
N TYR A 32 -3.50 18.03 18.51
CA TYR A 32 -3.78 19.04 17.48
C TYR A 32 -2.67 20.09 17.44
N SER A 33 -2.29 20.61 18.62
CA SER A 33 -1.22 21.58 18.73
C SER A 33 0.11 21.04 18.19
N PHE A 34 0.44 19.78 18.48
CA PHE A 34 1.64 19.12 17.95
C PHE A 34 1.62 19.04 16.42
N HIS A 35 0.53 18.58 15.83
CA HIS A 35 0.40 18.53 14.38
C HIS A 35 0.46 19.92 13.73
N ALA A 36 -0.14 20.93 14.35
CA ALA A 36 -0.06 22.29 13.86
C ALA A 36 1.38 22.85 13.94
N TYR A 37 2.13 22.59 15.02
CA TYR A 37 3.56 22.92 15.09
C TYR A 37 4.38 22.18 14.04
N LEU A 38 4.06 20.92 13.77
CA LEU A 38 4.72 20.15 12.71
C LEU A 38 4.50 20.79 11.32
N ILE A 39 3.28 21.25 11.03
CA ILE A 39 2.98 22.01 9.80
C ILE A 39 3.82 23.28 9.74
N ALA A 40 3.88 24.05 10.85
CA ALA A 40 4.67 25.27 10.93
C ALA A 40 6.17 24.99 10.67
N ALA A 41 6.71 23.95 11.30
CA ALA A 41 8.11 23.56 11.14
C ALA A 41 8.44 23.14 9.69
N VAL A 42 7.57 22.34 9.06
CA VAL A 42 7.72 21.94 7.66
C VAL A 42 7.65 23.14 6.73
N ALA A 43 6.69 24.04 6.94
CA ALA A 43 6.53 25.26 6.13
C ALA A 43 7.77 26.17 6.28
N VAL A 44 8.29 26.35 7.48
CA VAL A 44 9.54 27.11 7.74
C VAL A 44 10.73 26.43 7.07
N GLY A 45 10.84 25.11 7.13
CA GLY A 45 11.90 24.35 6.46
C GLY A 45 11.92 24.58 4.95
N PHE A 46 10.75 24.47 4.29
CA PHE A 46 10.61 24.77 2.86
C PHE A 46 10.80 26.25 2.56
N PHE A 47 10.36 27.15 3.43
CA PHE A 47 10.64 28.59 3.28
C PHE A 47 12.13 28.87 3.25
N ILE A 48 12.88 28.33 4.21
CA ILE A 48 14.36 28.49 4.28
C ILE A 48 15.02 27.87 3.05
N TYR A 49 14.57 26.69 2.61
CA TYR A 49 15.10 26.02 1.43
C TYR A 49 14.93 26.88 0.17
N TYR A 50 13.74 27.44 -0.07
CA TYR A 50 13.48 28.30 -1.21
C TYR A 50 14.13 29.69 -1.06
N ALA A 51 14.17 30.25 0.14
CA ALA A 51 14.83 31.53 0.40
C ALA A 51 16.34 31.51 0.06
N ARG A 52 17.02 30.40 0.37
CA ARG A 52 18.44 30.22 0.02
C ARG A 52 18.69 30.18 -1.50
N SER A 53 17.71 29.77 -2.28
CA SER A 53 17.77 29.74 -3.75
C SER A 53 17.17 30.99 -4.42
N PHE A 54 16.76 32.00 -3.61
CA PHE A 54 16.16 33.22 -4.13
C PHE A 54 17.22 34.08 -4.82
N SER A 55 17.06 34.29 -6.11
CA SER A 55 17.82 35.27 -6.88
C SER A 55 16.90 35.97 -7.87
N PHE A 56 17.10 37.28 -8.07
CA PHE A 56 16.37 38.07 -9.08
C PHE A 56 16.88 37.81 -10.51
N ALA A 57 17.95 37.02 -10.68
CA ALA A 57 18.44 36.68 -12.01
C ALA A 57 17.42 35.83 -12.77
N PRO A 58 17.12 36.11 -14.04
CA PRO A 58 16.24 35.28 -14.85
C PRO A 58 16.90 33.89 -14.99
N ILE A 59 16.23 32.87 -14.47
CA ILE A 59 16.64 31.49 -14.72
C ILE A 59 16.35 31.22 -16.19
N LEU A 60 17.39 31.05 -16.98
CA LEU A 60 17.26 30.57 -18.37
C LEU A 60 16.44 29.28 -18.33
N ALA A 61 15.29 29.31 -19.00
CA ALA A 61 14.42 28.16 -19.10
C ALA A 61 15.25 27.00 -19.67
N SER A 62 15.37 25.91 -18.91
CA SER A 62 15.93 24.68 -19.46
C SER A 62 15.02 24.25 -20.60
N THR A 63 15.55 24.16 -21.80
CA THR A 63 14.89 23.59 -22.96
C THR A 63 14.80 22.08 -22.79
N ASP A 64 14.06 21.63 -21.78
CA ASP A 64 13.63 20.24 -21.71
C ASP A 64 12.68 20.01 -22.89
N SER A 65 13.12 19.22 -23.85
CA SER A 65 12.32 18.89 -25.03
C SER A 65 10.95 18.34 -24.55
N GLU A 66 9.87 18.90 -25.08
CA GLU A 66 8.47 18.52 -24.75
C GLU A 66 8.14 17.03 -24.94
N SER A 67 9.06 16.26 -25.48
CA SER A 67 8.90 14.82 -25.79
C SER A 67 9.33 13.88 -24.68
N SER A 68 9.97 14.34 -23.60
CA SER A 68 10.44 13.45 -22.52
C SER A 68 9.35 13.17 -21.49
N TYR A 69 9.20 11.90 -21.08
CA TYR A 69 8.35 11.52 -19.97
C TYR A 69 8.75 12.20 -18.66
N PHE A 70 7.78 12.46 -17.79
CA PHE A 70 8.00 13.11 -16.50
C PHE A 70 8.43 12.10 -15.43
N ASP A 71 9.67 11.62 -15.52
CA ASP A 71 10.19 10.52 -14.70
C ASP A 71 10.76 10.95 -13.35
N SER A 72 10.95 12.25 -13.12
CA SER A 72 11.52 12.75 -11.88
C SER A 72 10.65 12.43 -10.66
N VAL A 73 9.34 12.61 -10.77
CA VAL A 73 8.39 12.26 -9.69
C VAL A 73 8.29 10.75 -9.50
N VAL A 74 8.40 9.96 -10.57
CA VAL A 74 8.43 8.49 -10.48
C VAL A 74 9.67 8.03 -9.70
N ARG A 75 10.85 8.59 -9.99
CA ARG A 75 12.08 8.29 -9.24
C ARG A 75 11.94 8.62 -7.76
N ALA A 76 11.37 9.78 -7.42
CA ALA A 76 11.12 10.14 -6.03
C ALA A 76 10.15 9.14 -5.35
N GLY A 77 9.08 8.75 -6.04
CA GLY A 77 8.14 7.75 -5.53
C GLY A 77 8.77 6.37 -5.30
N LEU A 78 9.68 5.91 -6.17
CA LEU A 78 10.41 4.66 -5.96
C LEU A 78 11.36 4.72 -4.76
N ILE A 79 12.04 5.86 -4.55
CA ILE A 79 12.89 6.07 -3.36
C ILE A 79 12.01 6.02 -2.09
N ALA A 80 10.88 6.72 -2.10
CA ALA A 80 9.94 6.70 -0.97
C ALA A 80 9.36 5.29 -0.73
N THR A 81 9.05 4.53 -1.79
CA THR A 81 8.61 3.13 -1.68
C THR A 81 9.63 2.29 -0.91
N VAL A 82 10.91 2.36 -1.28
CA VAL A 82 11.96 1.58 -0.62
C VAL A 82 12.16 2.04 0.83
N PHE A 83 12.18 3.34 1.08
CA PHE A 83 12.35 3.91 2.42
C PHE A 83 11.23 3.48 3.36
N TRP A 84 9.97 3.69 2.96
CA TRP A 84 8.82 3.33 3.78
C TRP A 84 8.61 1.82 3.88
N GLY A 85 9.01 1.06 2.84
CA GLY A 85 9.00 -0.40 2.88
C GLY A 85 9.90 -0.92 3.99
N VAL A 86 11.17 -0.52 4.00
CA VAL A 86 12.12 -0.94 5.05
C VAL A 86 11.65 -0.48 6.44
N THR A 87 11.16 0.76 6.55
CA THR A 87 10.64 1.29 7.82
C THR A 87 9.43 0.48 8.31
N GLY A 88 8.45 0.23 7.45
CA GLY A 88 7.25 -0.54 7.79
C GLY A 88 7.56 -2.00 8.15
N PHE A 89 8.47 -2.65 7.41
CA PHE A 89 8.89 -4.03 7.73
C PHE A 89 9.66 -4.09 9.05
N LEU A 90 10.50 -3.10 9.34
CA LEU A 90 11.20 -3.01 10.62
C LEU A 90 10.21 -2.87 11.79
N VAL A 91 9.24 -1.96 11.70
CA VAL A 91 8.19 -1.82 12.73
C VAL A 91 7.41 -3.13 12.88
N GLY A 92 7.13 -3.84 11.79
CA GLY A 92 6.49 -5.16 11.82
C GLY A 92 7.30 -6.21 12.58
N VAL A 93 8.61 -6.25 12.39
CA VAL A 93 9.51 -7.14 13.17
C VAL A 93 9.49 -6.78 14.65
N VAL A 94 9.51 -5.47 14.99
CA VAL A 94 9.40 -5.00 16.39
C VAL A 94 8.08 -5.46 16.99
N VAL A 95 6.96 -5.25 16.32
CA VAL A 95 5.63 -5.66 16.77
C VAL A 95 5.54 -7.19 16.95
N ALA A 96 6.09 -7.96 16.01
CA ALA A 96 6.14 -9.42 16.15
C ALA A 96 7.02 -9.86 17.32
N SER A 97 8.13 -9.15 17.57
CA SER A 97 9.01 -9.40 18.72
C SER A 97 8.33 -9.09 20.05
N GLN A 98 7.52 -8.03 20.13
CA GLN A 98 6.74 -7.68 21.32
C GLN A 98 5.70 -8.75 21.70
N LEU A 99 5.14 -9.45 20.72
CA LEU A 99 4.24 -10.58 20.98
C LEU A 99 4.98 -11.81 21.52
N ALA A 100 6.20 -12.05 21.03
CA ALA A 100 7.05 -13.14 21.54
C ALA A 100 7.65 -12.79 22.92
N TRP A 101 8.05 -11.54 23.12
CA TRP A 101 8.67 -11.04 24.35
C TRP A 101 8.05 -9.72 24.80
N PRO A 102 7.01 -9.74 25.63
CA PRO A 102 6.28 -8.54 26.06
C PRO A 102 7.14 -7.45 26.71
N VAL A 103 8.28 -7.82 27.30
CA VAL A 103 9.25 -6.86 27.87
C VAL A 103 9.75 -5.83 26.83
N LEU A 104 9.69 -6.15 25.54
CA LEU A 104 10.06 -5.23 24.47
C LEU A 104 9.05 -4.09 24.24
N ASN A 105 7.94 -4.03 24.97
CA ASN A 105 7.10 -2.83 25.04
C ASN A 105 7.76 -1.67 25.81
N LEU A 106 8.80 -1.95 26.59
CA LEU A 106 9.64 -0.97 27.30
C LEU A 106 8.89 -0.07 28.29
N ASP A 107 7.63 -0.36 28.58
CA ASP A 107 6.72 0.43 29.44
C ASP A 107 6.61 1.93 29.07
N LEU A 108 6.92 2.28 27.81
CA LEU A 108 6.78 3.62 27.28
C LEU A 108 5.50 3.74 26.45
N PRO A 109 4.66 4.78 26.68
CA PRO A 109 3.37 4.90 25.99
C PRO A 109 3.46 4.81 24.45
N TRP A 110 4.51 5.41 23.87
CA TRP A 110 4.71 5.49 22.42
C TRP A 110 5.33 4.24 21.79
N THR A 111 5.84 3.28 22.57
CA THR A 111 6.43 2.03 22.07
C THR A 111 5.55 0.81 22.28
N THR A 112 4.40 0.96 22.91
CA THR A 112 3.48 -0.15 23.16
C THR A 112 2.99 -0.80 21.87
N PHE A 113 2.72 -2.10 21.92
CA PHE A 113 2.12 -2.84 20.81
C PHE A 113 0.88 -2.16 20.23
N GLY A 114 0.00 -1.63 21.10
CA GLY A 114 -1.23 -0.94 20.68
C GLY A 114 -1.00 0.34 19.87
N ARG A 115 0.18 0.98 20.00
CA ARG A 115 0.59 2.15 19.20
C ARG A 115 1.34 1.74 17.95
N LEU A 116 2.23 0.77 18.05
CA LEU A 116 3.08 0.35 16.94
C LEU A 116 2.35 -0.55 15.95
N ARG A 117 1.34 -1.32 16.37
CA ARG A 117 0.58 -2.18 15.46
C ARG A 117 -0.16 -1.40 14.36
N PRO A 118 -0.99 -0.38 14.63
CA PRO A 118 -1.62 0.42 13.60
C PRO A 118 -0.59 1.22 12.79
N LEU A 119 0.50 1.70 13.43
CA LEU A 119 1.61 2.32 12.71
C LEU A 119 2.23 1.38 11.68
N HIS A 120 2.50 0.11 12.07
CA HIS A 120 2.99 -0.90 11.14
C HIS A 120 2.03 -1.12 9.97
N THR A 121 0.75 -1.32 10.26
CA THR A 121 -0.28 -1.59 9.25
C THR A 121 -0.34 -0.46 8.22
N SER A 122 -0.45 0.78 8.68
CA SER A 122 -0.51 1.95 7.79
C SER A 122 0.80 2.22 7.06
N ALA A 123 1.95 1.94 7.69
CA ALA A 123 3.24 2.07 7.03
C ALA A 123 3.40 1.10 5.85
N VAL A 124 2.99 -0.16 6.00
CA VAL A 124 3.13 -1.14 4.91
C VAL A 124 2.03 -1.02 3.86
N VAL A 125 0.79 -0.71 4.25
CA VAL A 125 -0.32 -0.56 3.30
C VAL A 125 -0.20 0.76 2.55
N PHE A 126 -0.21 1.87 3.27
CA PHE A 126 -0.32 3.20 2.66
C PHE A 126 1.05 3.80 2.35
N ALA A 127 2.01 3.78 3.28
CA ALA A 127 3.29 4.42 2.99
C ALA A 127 4.11 3.62 1.97
N PHE A 128 4.32 2.32 2.15
CA PHE A 128 5.01 1.48 1.18
C PHE A 128 4.16 1.22 -0.07
N GLY A 129 3.00 0.59 0.10
CA GLY A 129 2.12 0.20 -1.01
C GLY A 129 1.59 1.39 -1.79
N GLY A 130 1.20 2.48 -1.11
CA GLY A 130 0.71 3.69 -1.75
C GLY A 130 1.76 4.40 -2.59
N ASN A 131 3.00 4.54 -2.10
CA ASN A 131 4.10 5.09 -2.91
C ASN A 131 4.41 4.21 -4.13
N ALA A 132 4.38 2.87 -3.97
CA ALA A 132 4.55 1.93 -5.07
C ALA A 132 3.48 2.12 -6.14
N LEU A 133 2.20 2.23 -5.74
CA LEU A 133 1.07 2.42 -6.65
C LEU A 133 1.12 3.78 -7.36
N ILE A 134 1.38 4.88 -6.65
CA ILE A 134 1.49 6.21 -7.23
C ILE A 134 2.65 6.26 -8.24
N ALA A 135 3.83 5.77 -7.85
CA ALA A 135 5.00 5.78 -8.72
C ALA A 135 4.79 4.91 -9.98
N THR A 136 4.28 3.69 -9.82
CA THR A 136 4.09 2.77 -10.95
C THR A 136 2.93 3.18 -11.83
N SER A 137 1.83 3.72 -11.29
CA SER A 137 0.73 4.23 -12.10
C SER A 137 1.16 5.44 -12.94
N PHE A 138 1.92 6.38 -12.38
CA PHE A 138 2.50 7.49 -13.13
C PHE A 138 3.48 7.02 -14.21
N TYR A 139 4.24 5.97 -13.94
CA TYR A 139 5.10 5.37 -14.95
C TYR A 139 4.28 4.71 -16.05
N VAL A 140 3.34 3.83 -15.70
CA VAL A 140 2.58 3.00 -16.65
C VAL A 140 1.69 3.86 -17.54
N VAL A 141 0.94 4.82 -16.95
CA VAL A 141 0.02 5.65 -17.74
C VAL A 141 0.75 6.47 -18.80
N GLN A 142 1.95 7.00 -18.50
CA GLN A 142 2.74 7.73 -19.50
C GLN A 142 3.14 6.84 -20.67
N ARG A 143 3.60 5.60 -20.39
CA ARG A 143 4.11 4.68 -21.42
C ARG A 143 2.98 4.10 -22.26
N THR A 144 1.90 3.68 -21.63
CA THR A 144 0.74 3.08 -22.35
C THR A 144 -0.09 4.13 -23.10
N CYS A 145 -0.08 5.38 -22.66
CA CYS A 145 -0.72 6.50 -23.36
C CYS A 145 0.21 7.23 -24.34
N ARG A 146 1.51 6.94 -24.36
CA ARG A 146 2.57 7.69 -25.08
C ARG A 146 2.45 9.21 -24.83
N ALA A 147 2.14 9.59 -23.60
CA ALA A 147 1.91 10.98 -23.22
C ALA A 147 2.69 11.31 -21.94
N ARG A 148 3.21 12.53 -21.84
CA ARG A 148 3.78 13.06 -20.60
C ARG A 148 2.67 13.26 -19.57
N LEU A 149 2.96 13.11 -18.26
CA LEU A 149 1.99 13.39 -17.19
C LEU A 149 1.34 14.75 -17.37
N ALA A 150 0.02 14.77 -17.28
CA ALA A 150 -0.73 16.02 -17.19
C ALA A 150 -0.38 16.73 -15.88
N PHE A 151 -0.41 18.05 -15.90
CA PHE A 151 -0.25 18.87 -14.69
C PHE A 151 0.99 18.53 -13.85
N GLY A 152 2.19 18.56 -14.45
CA GLY A 152 3.43 18.11 -13.82
C GLY A 152 3.70 18.70 -12.42
N ASN A 153 3.39 19.98 -12.16
CA ASN A 153 3.49 20.57 -10.83
C ASN A 153 2.52 19.91 -9.83
N LEU A 154 1.33 19.52 -10.29
CA LEU A 154 0.35 18.81 -9.47
C LEU A 154 0.82 17.40 -9.13
N ALA A 155 1.57 16.74 -10.03
CA ALA A 155 2.18 15.44 -9.73
C ALA A 155 3.21 15.53 -8.58
N TRP A 156 3.98 16.63 -8.49
CA TRP A 156 4.84 16.89 -7.34
C TRP A 156 4.05 17.21 -6.07
N PHE A 157 2.92 17.91 -6.18
CA PHE A 157 2.03 18.11 -5.04
C PHE A 157 1.48 16.76 -4.52
N VAL A 158 1.07 15.85 -5.42
CA VAL A 158 0.66 14.50 -5.03
C VAL A 158 1.76 13.79 -4.26
N PHE A 159 3.00 13.80 -4.75
CA PHE A 159 4.12 13.15 -4.07
C PHE A 159 4.36 13.73 -2.68
N TRP A 160 4.59 15.03 -2.56
CA TRP A 160 4.90 15.65 -1.27
C TRP A 160 3.71 15.70 -0.33
N GLY A 161 2.51 15.96 -0.84
CA GLY A 161 1.29 15.92 -0.04
C GLY A 161 1.03 14.56 0.57
N TYR A 162 1.35 13.49 -0.19
CA TYR A 162 1.25 12.12 0.30
C TYR A 162 2.30 11.81 1.37
N GLN A 163 3.55 12.30 1.24
CA GLN A 163 4.55 12.16 2.29
C GLN A 163 4.13 12.89 3.59
N ILE A 164 3.55 14.08 3.47
CA ILE A 164 3.02 14.85 4.61
C ILE A 164 1.90 14.06 5.31
N PHE A 165 0.96 13.49 4.54
CA PHE A 165 -0.07 12.60 5.09
C PHE A 165 0.54 11.44 5.89
N ILE A 166 1.54 10.74 5.34
CA ILE A 166 2.19 9.62 6.02
C ILE A 166 2.81 10.05 7.36
N VAL A 167 3.49 11.20 7.38
CA VAL A 167 4.14 11.70 8.61
C VAL A 167 3.09 12.10 9.65
N PHE A 168 1.98 12.72 9.26
CA PHE A 168 0.91 13.08 10.19
C PHE A 168 0.22 11.84 10.76
N ALA A 169 -0.11 10.87 9.92
CA ALA A 169 -0.66 9.61 10.37
C ALA A 169 0.28 8.89 11.35
N ALA A 170 1.57 8.76 10.99
CA ALA A 170 2.57 8.09 11.83
C ALA A 170 2.75 8.76 13.18
N THR A 171 2.84 10.09 13.23
CA THR A 171 2.94 10.83 14.50
C THR A 171 1.65 10.74 15.31
N GLY A 172 0.49 10.74 14.67
CA GLY A 172 -0.81 10.49 15.30
C GLY A 172 -0.86 9.15 16.01
N TYR A 173 -0.43 8.07 15.36
CA TYR A 173 -0.38 6.72 15.98
C TYR A 173 0.52 6.68 17.21
N ILE A 174 1.74 7.22 17.12
CA ILE A 174 2.69 7.24 18.24
C ILE A 174 2.14 8.05 19.42
N LEU A 175 1.51 9.19 19.16
CA LEU A 175 0.93 10.05 20.20
C LEU A 175 -0.45 9.58 20.68
N GLY A 176 -1.10 8.68 19.95
CA GLY A 176 -2.46 8.18 20.24
C GLY A 176 -3.54 9.17 19.90
N ILE A 177 -3.31 9.98 18.90
CA ILE A 177 -4.27 10.90 18.31
C ILE A 177 -4.85 10.19 17.10
N THR A 178 -5.84 9.35 17.34
CA THR A 178 -6.41 8.48 16.32
C THR A 178 -7.89 8.28 16.55
N GLU A 179 -8.63 8.08 15.45
CA GLU A 179 -9.97 7.51 15.45
C GLU A 179 -9.89 5.99 15.58
N SER A 180 -11.00 5.33 15.96
CA SER A 180 -11.06 3.89 16.19
C SER A 180 -11.46 3.08 14.93
N ARG A 181 -11.08 3.52 13.75
CA ARG A 181 -11.44 2.88 12.46
C ARG A 181 -10.23 2.22 11.84
N GLU A 182 -10.28 0.92 11.66
CA GLU A 182 -9.18 0.16 11.06
C GLU A 182 -8.92 0.61 9.62
N TYR A 183 -7.65 0.85 9.27
CA TYR A 183 -7.16 1.44 8.03
C TYR A 183 -7.57 2.91 7.79
N ALA A 184 -8.21 3.55 8.76
CA ALA A 184 -8.68 4.92 8.69
C ALA A 184 -8.58 5.61 10.07
N GLU A 185 -7.51 5.32 10.78
CA GLU A 185 -7.27 5.81 12.14
C GLU A 185 -6.87 7.29 12.23
N PRO A 186 -6.33 7.97 11.18
CA PRO A 186 -6.02 9.40 11.27
C PRO A 186 -7.23 10.26 11.56
N GLU A 187 -7.01 11.40 12.22
CA GLU A 187 -8.05 12.35 12.59
C GLU A 187 -8.56 13.16 11.40
N TRP A 188 -9.75 13.71 11.52
CA TRP A 188 -10.54 14.38 10.48
C TRP A 188 -9.77 15.38 9.59
N TYR A 189 -8.84 16.15 10.16
CA TYR A 189 -8.07 17.15 9.37
C TYR A 189 -6.98 16.48 8.52
N VAL A 190 -6.47 15.33 8.96
CA VAL A 190 -5.53 14.51 8.17
C VAL A 190 -6.26 13.85 7.00
N ASP A 191 -7.50 13.41 7.23
CA ASP A 191 -8.36 12.83 6.19
C ASP A 191 -8.76 13.85 5.13
N LEU A 192 -9.07 15.09 5.55
CA LEU A 192 -9.30 16.19 4.61
C LEU A 192 -8.06 16.46 3.75
N TRP A 193 -6.88 16.46 4.35
CA TRP A 193 -5.62 16.61 3.61
C TRP A 193 -5.42 15.48 2.60
N LEU A 194 -5.62 14.23 3.01
CA LEU A 194 -5.51 13.08 2.11
C LEU A 194 -6.52 13.18 0.96
N THR A 195 -7.74 13.62 1.23
CA THR A 195 -8.77 13.84 0.19
C THR A 195 -8.28 14.80 -0.88
N LEU A 196 -7.69 15.95 -0.49
CA LEU A 196 -7.12 16.91 -1.46
C LEU A 196 -5.99 16.30 -2.30
N VAL A 197 -5.09 15.58 -1.66
CA VAL A 197 -3.99 14.87 -2.35
C VAL A 197 -4.54 13.84 -3.33
N TRP A 198 -5.58 13.10 -2.93
CA TRP A 198 -6.17 12.05 -3.76
C TRP A 198 -6.92 12.60 -4.97
N VAL A 199 -7.65 13.70 -4.80
CA VAL A 199 -8.27 14.42 -5.93
C VAL A 199 -7.20 14.92 -6.91
N ALA A 200 -6.10 15.46 -6.41
CA ALA A 200 -4.98 15.86 -7.25
C ALA A 200 -4.37 14.66 -8.02
N TYR A 201 -4.23 13.51 -7.35
CA TYR A 201 -3.78 12.27 -7.97
C TYR A 201 -4.72 11.83 -9.10
N PHE A 202 -6.02 11.83 -8.86
CA PHE A 202 -7.02 11.55 -9.89
C PHE A 202 -6.88 12.49 -11.10
N LEU A 203 -6.77 13.80 -10.87
CA LEU A 203 -6.63 14.78 -11.96
C LEU A 203 -5.38 14.55 -12.80
N VAL A 204 -4.24 14.23 -12.18
CA VAL A 204 -3.00 13.93 -12.90
C VAL A 204 -3.13 12.66 -13.73
N PHE A 205 -3.65 11.59 -13.14
CA PHE A 205 -3.79 10.30 -13.83
C PHE A 205 -4.82 10.38 -14.96
N PHE A 206 -6.02 10.85 -14.67
CA PHE A 206 -7.11 10.96 -15.63
C PHE A 206 -6.80 11.98 -16.74
N GLY A 207 -6.21 13.13 -16.38
CA GLY A 207 -5.74 14.12 -17.36
C GLY A 207 -4.68 13.55 -18.31
N THR A 208 -3.85 12.61 -17.85
CA THR A 208 -2.90 11.90 -18.71
C THR A 208 -3.60 10.92 -19.66
N LEU A 209 -4.62 10.21 -19.17
CA LEU A 209 -5.47 9.36 -20.02
C LEU A 209 -6.18 10.16 -21.12
N LEU A 210 -6.66 11.36 -20.82
CA LEU A 210 -7.28 12.24 -21.82
C LEU A 210 -6.30 12.71 -22.90
N LYS A 211 -5.02 12.85 -22.56
CA LYS A 211 -3.92 13.22 -23.48
C LYS A 211 -3.31 12.03 -24.24
N ARG A 212 -3.89 10.83 -24.12
CA ARG A 212 -3.35 9.64 -24.77
C ARG A 212 -3.28 9.80 -26.30
N LYS A 213 -2.22 9.26 -26.85
CA LYS A 213 -1.99 9.17 -28.30
C LYS A 213 -2.36 7.79 -28.85
N GLU A 214 -2.73 6.85 -27.97
CA GLU A 214 -3.19 5.53 -28.33
C GLU A 214 -4.73 5.49 -28.36
N PRO A 215 -5.38 4.81 -29.31
CA PRO A 215 -6.83 4.79 -29.43
C PRO A 215 -7.48 4.04 -28.25
N HIS A 216 -6.82 3.02 -27.74
CA HIS A 216 -7.36 2.17 -26.66
C HIS A 216 -6.67 2.43 -25.32
N ILE A 217 -7.45 2.31 -24.24
CA ILE A 217 -6.90 2.32 -22.88
C ILE A 217 -6.51 0.89 -22.51
N TYR A 218 -5.23 0.67 -22.23
CA TYR A 218 -4.72 -0.64 -21.85
C TYR A 218 -5.27 -1.07 -20.48
N VAL A 219 -5.53 -2.37 -20.31
CA VAL A 219 -6.21 -2.94 -19.12
C VAL A 219 -5.54 -2.55 -17.79
N ALA A 220 -4.22 -2.41 -17.74
CA ALA A 220 -3.53 -1.94 -16.54
C ALA A 220 -4.04 -0.57 -16.06
N ASN A 221 -4.34 0.35 -17.00
CA ASN A 221 -4.89 1.66 -16.66
C ASN A 221 -6.35 1.58 -16.17
N TRP A 222 -7.12 0.57 -16.60
CA TRP A 222 -8.46 0.35 -16.05
C TRP A 222 -8.37 0.00 -14.56
N PHE A 223 -7.46 -0.91 -14.20
CA PHE A 223 -7.23 -1.29 -12.82
C PHE A 223 -6.74 -0.11 -11.96
N TYR A 224 -5.78 0.69 -12.46
CA TYR A 224 -5.34 1.88 -11.74
C TYR A 224 -6.46 2.92 -11.60
N LEU A 225 -7.26 3.17 -12.66
CA LEU A 225 -8.34 4.14 -12.58
C LEU A 225 -9.42 3.69 -11.60
N SER A 226 -9.81 2.40 -11.61
CA SER A 226 -10.79 1.86 -10.66
C SER A 226 -10.29 1.98 -9.22
N PHE A 227 -9.00 1.67 -8.97
CA PHE A 227 -8.36 1.88 -7.67
C PHE A 227 -8.46 3.35 -7.23
N ILE A 228 -8.05 4.30 -8.09
CA ILE A 228 -8.01 5.73 -7.73
C ILE A 228 -9.42 6.25 -7.41
N VAL A 229 -10.41 5.93 -8.24
CA VAL A 229 -11.79 6.40 -8.06
C VAL A 229 -12.46 5.77 -6.85
N THR A 230 -12.34 4.46 -6.72
CA THR A 230 -13.03 3.74 -5.63
C THR A 230 -12.45 4.09 -4.27
N ILE A 231 -11.12 4.19 -4.15
CA ILE A 231 -10.49 4.58 -2.88
C ILE A 231 -10.88 6.01 -2.48
N ALA A 232 -11.01 6.94 -3.44
CA ALA A 232 -11.54 8.28 -3.13
C ALA A 232 -12.93 8.22 -2.50
N MET A 233 -13.86 7.46 -3.10
CA MET A 233 -15.23 7.32 -2.59
C MET A 233 -15.25 6.64 -1.22
N LEU A 234 -14.51 5.55 -1.07
CA LEU A 234 -14.41 4.79 0.19
C LEU A 234 -13.87 5.67 1.32
N HIS A 235 -12.79 6.38 1.07
CA HIS A 235 -12.15 7.25 2.06
C HIS A 235 -13.09 8.39 2.49
N ILE A 236 -13.70 9.09 1.54
CA ILE A 236 -14.59 10.20 1.84
C ILE A 236 -15.79 9.73 2.67
N ILE A 237 -16.46 8.66 2.24
CA ILE A 237 -17.68 8.19 2.94
C ILE A 237 -17.35 7.62 4.32
N ASN A 238 -16.30 6.79 4.43
CA ASN A 238 -15.96 6.17 5.71
C ASN A 238 -15.54 7.20 6.77
N ASN A 239 -14.87 8.29 6.36
CA ASN A 239 -14.30 9.28 7.27
C ASN A 239 -15.21 10.52 7.45
N LEU A 240 -16.49 10.41 7.07
CA LEU A 240 -17.45 11.45 7.36
C LEU A 240 -17.62 11.59 8.87
N SER A 241 -17.15 12.72 9.40
CA SER A 241 -17.16 13.01 10.83
C SER A 241 -17.48 14.48 11.10
N VAL A 242 -17.96 14.75 12.29
CA VAL A 242 -18.24 16.11 12.77
C VAL A 242 -17.21 16.47 13.84
N PRO A 243 -16.30 17.40 13.58
CA PRO A 243 -15.33 17.85 14.59
C PRO A 243 -16.04 18.45 15.81
N VAL A 244 -15.58 18.10 17.00
CA VAL A 244 -16.02 18.74 18.25
C VAL A 244 -15.64 20.20 18.26
N SER A 245 -14.47 20.50 17.70
CA SER A 245 -13.95 21.85 17.52
C SER A 245 -13.01 21.85 16.33
N PHE A 246 -12.98 22.96 15.57
CA PHE A 246 -11.99 23.17 14.51
C PHE A 246 -10.58 23.44 15.05
N LEU A 247 -10.44 23.63 16.37
CA LEU A 247 -9.15 23.80 17.05
C LEU A 247 -8.74 22.56 17.86
N GLY A 248 -9.37 21.41 17.59
CA GLY A 248 -9.09 20.16 18.30
C GLY A 248 -9.05 18.95 17.38
N SER A 249 -8.41 17.87 17.83
CA SER A 249 -8.28 16.64 17.06
C SER A 249 -9.58 15.83 17.04
N LYS A 250 -10.38 15.88 18.09
CA LYS A 250 -11.54 15.00 18.29
C LYS A 250 -12.69 15.28 17.34
N SER A 251 -13.23 14.22 16.74
CA SER A 251 -14.44 14.24 15.95
C SER A 251 -15.37 13.06 16.31
N TYR A 252 -16.59 13.10 15.81
CA TYR A 252 -17.56 12.01 15.92
C TYR A 252 -17.96 11.53 14.53
N SER A 253 -18.01 10.21 14.33
CA SER A 253 -18.55 9.62 13.11
C SER A 253 -19.96 10.11 12.81
N LEU A 254 -20.26 10.32 11.54
CA LEU A 254 -21.61 10.61 11.07
C LEU A 254 -22.55 9.40 11.23
N PHE A 255 -22.01 8.21 11.26
CA PHE A 255 -22.75 6.96 11.39
C PHE A 255 -22.63 6.42 12.81
N SER A 256 -23.58 5.57 13.24
CA SER A 256 -23.62 5.01 14.59
C SER A 256 -24.08 3.55 14.60
N GLY A 257 -23.68 2.83 15.65
CA GLY A 257 -24.09 1.44 15.88
C GLY A 257 -23.66 0.51 14.75
N VAL A 258 -24.52 -0.45 14.38
CA VAL A 258 -24.24 -1.42 13.30
C VAL A 258 -24.09 -0.76 11.94
N GLN A 259 -24.69 0.41 11.73
CA GLN A 259 -24.55 1.18 10.50
C GLN A 259 -23.11 1.71 10.35
N ASP A 260 -22.51 2.17 11.45
CA ASP A 260 -21.10 2.58 11.46
C ASP A 260 -20.17 1.39 11.17
N ALA A 261 -20.43 0.23 11.78
CA ALA A 261 -19.70 -0.99 11.50
C ALA A 261 -19.81 -1.44 10.03
N LEU A 262 -21.01 -1.29 9.42
CA LEU A 262 -21.23 -1.61 8.01
C LEU A 262 -20.46 -0.67 7.08
N VAL A 263 -20.46 0.63 7.34
CA VAL A 263 -19.68 1.63 6.57
C VAL A 263 -18.19 1.36 6.74
N GLN A 264 -17.74 1.11 7.97
CA GLN A 264 -16.34 0.74 8.27
C GLN A 264 -15.89 -0.47 7.45
N TRP A 265 -16.68 -1.54 7.36
CA TRP A 265 -16.26 -2.74 6.66
C TRP A 265 -16.60 -2.75 5.17
N TRP A 266 -17.53 -1.90 4.72
CA TRP A 266 -17.58 -1.54 3.30
C TRP A 266 -16.26 -0.86 2.87
N TYR A 267 -15.73 0.08 3.67
CA TYR A 267 -14.41 0.66 3.46
C TYR A 267 -13.29 -0.38 3.63
N GLY A 268 -13.20 -1.06 4.77
CA GLY A 268 -12.08 -1.94 5.11
C GLY A 268 -11.89 -3.09 4.13
N HIS A 269 -12.98 -3.78 3.74
CA HIS A 269 -12.92 -4.83 2.72
C HIS A 269 -12.54 -4.27 1.34
N ASN A 270 -13.16 -3.17 0.94
CA ASN A 270 -12.88 -2.58 -0.38
C ASN A 270 -11.53 -1.86 -0.42
N ALA A 271 -10.96 -1.43 0.70
CA ALA A 271 -9.57 -1.00 0.77
C ALA A 271 -8.62 -2.13 0.36
N VAL A 272 -8.82 -3.36 0.86
CA VAL A 272 -8.01 -4.50 0.39
C VAL A 272 -8.38 -4.91 -1.05
N GLY A 273 -9.64 -4.80 -1.45
CA GLY A 273 -10.11 -5.12 -2.81
C GLY A 273 -9.60 -4.15 -3.88
N PHE A 274 -9.60 -2.85 -3.62
CA PHE A 274 -9.23 -1.85 -4.61
C PHE A 274 -7.81 -1.30 -4.41
N PHE A 275 -7.37 -1.08 -3.18
CA PHE A 275 -6.00 -0.64 -2.94
C PHE A 275 -5.02 -1.82 -3.08
N LEU A 276 -5.17 -2.88 -2.28
CA LEU A 276 -4.21 -4.00 -2.27
C LEU A 276 -4.41 -5.00 -3.40
N THR A 277 -5.54 -5.01 -4.11
CA THR A 277 -5.78 -5.94 -5.21
C THR A 277 -5.84 -5.22 -6.56
N ALA A 278 -6.83 -4.38 -6.83
CA ALA A 278 -7.00 -3.77 -8.15
C ALA A 278 -5.79 -2.92 -8.57
N GLY A 279 -5.24 -2.07 -7.68
CA GLY A 279 -4.06 -1.28 -7.97
C GLY A 279 -2.86 -2.14 -8.38
N PHE A 280 -2.59 -3.22 -7.65
CA PHE A 280 -1.47 -4.13 -7.93
C PHE A 280 -1.73 -5.07 -9.12
N LEU A 281 -2.98 -5.35 -9.47
CA LEU A 281 -3.33 -5.99 -10.74
C LEU A 281 -2.95 -5.10 -11.93
N GLY A 282 -3.07 -3.77 -11.80
CA GLY A 282 -2.50 -2.84 -12.77
C GLY A 282 -1.00 -3.03 -12.97
N MET A 283 -0.24 -3.25 -11.87
CA MET A 283 1.18 -3.59 -11.96
C MET A 283 1.38 -4.94 -12.65
N MET A 284 0.67 -5.98 -12.26
CA MET A 284 0.77 -7.32 -12.85
C MET A 284 0.58 -7.28 -14.36
N TYR A 285 -0.50 -6.68 -14.83
CA TYR A 285 -0.82 -6.60 -16.26
C TYR A 285 0.18 -5.80 -17.09
N TYR A 286 0.99 -4.95 -16.45
CA TYR A 286 2.05 -4.22 -17.14
C TYR A 286 3.43 -4.90 -17.02
N PHE A 287 3.87 -5.20 -15.79
CA PHE A 287 5.26 -5.62 -15.55
C PHE A 287 5.51 -7.07 -15.92
N VAL A 288 4.56 -8.00 -15.64
CA VAL A 288 4.75 -9.41 -15.96
C VAL A 288 4.90 -9.65 -17.47
N PRO A 289 4.00 -9.15 -18.35
CA PRO A 289 4.17 -9.29 -19.78
C PRO A 289 5.46 -8.63 -20.32
N LYS A 290 5.77 -7.42 -19.83
CA LYS A 290 6.98 -6.69 -20.24
C LYS A 290 8.26 -7.44 -19.88
N ARG A 291 8.35 -7.97 -18.65
CA ARG A 291 9.54 -8.70 -18.21
C ARG A 291 9.65 -10.08 -18.86
N ALA A 292 8.53 -10.76 -19.05
CA ALA A 292 8.49 -12.03 -19.78
C ALA A 292 8.80 -11.87 -21.29
N GLY A 293 8.66 -10.66 -21.83
CA GLY A 293 8.76 -10.41 -23.28
C GLY A 293 7.65 -11.12 -24.05
N ARG A 294 6.45 -11.17 -23.48
CA ARG A 294 5.27 -11.86 -24.02
C ARG A 294 4.04 -10.96 -23.89
N PRO A 295 3.07 -11.02 -24.80
CA PRO A 295 1.77 -10.40 -24.57
C PRO A 295 1.03 -11.10 -23.41
N VAL A 296 0.05 -10.43 -22.82
CA VAL A 296 -0.88 -11.05 -21.88
C VAL A 296 -1.51 -12.27 -22.54
N TYR A 297 -1.56 -13.39 -21.83
CA TYR A 297 -2.06 -14.68 -22.36
C TYR A 297 -3.41 -14.55 -23.05
N SER A 298 -4.37 -13.93 -22.38
CA SER A 298 -5.69 -13.67 -22.94
C SER A 298 -6.18 -12.27 -22.55
N TYR A 299 -6.22 -11.36 -23.54
CA TYR A 299 -6.77 -10.02 -23.33
C TYR A 299 -8.27 -10.06 -23.05
N ARG A 300 -9.01 -11.00 -23.67
CA ARG A 300 -10.45 -11.23 -23.39
C ARG A 300 -10.66 -11.64 -21.93
N LEU A 301 -9.83 -12.54 -21.42
CA LEU A 301 -9.88 -12.93 -20.00
C LEU A 301 -9.57 -11.75 -19.07
N SER A 302 -8.67 -10.85 -19.46
CA SER A 302 -8.40 -9.64 -18.66
C SER A 302 -9.60 -8.71 -18.58
N ILE A 303 -10.40 -8.61 -19.63
CA ILE A 303 -11.66 -7.82 -19.64
C ILE A 303 -12.68 -8.46 -18.69
N VAL A 304 -12.89 -9.77 -18.80
CA VAL A 304 -13.81 -10.52 -17.91
C VAL A 304 -13.34 -10.39 -16.45
N HIS A 305 -12.03 -10.58 -16.20
CA HIS A 305 -11.44 -10.43 -14.88
C HIS A 305 -11.73 -9.04 -14.32
N PHE A 306 -11.45 -7.97 -15.07
CA PHE A 306 -11.66 -6.60 -14.60
C PHE A 306 -13.11 -6.36 -14.18
N TRP A 307 -14.06 -6.54 -15.09
CA TRP A 307 -15.45 -6.20 -14.80
C TRP A 307 -16.06 -7.06 -13.70
N SER A 308 -15.78 -8.36 -13.69
CA SER A 308 -16.32 -9.24 -12.66
C SER A 308 -15.73 -8.98 -11.28
N ILE A 309 -14.40 -8.74 -11.17
CA ILE A 309 -13.78 -8.49 -9.86
C ILE A 309 -14.23 -7.15 -9.27
N ILE A 310 -14.27 -6.07 -10.09
CA ILE A 310 -14.70 -4.75 -9.64
C ILE A 310 -16.15 -4.79 -9.15
N PHE A 311 -17.04 -5.45 -9.88
CA PHE A 311 -18.44 -5.57 -9.48
C PHE A 311 -18.62 -6.38 -8.19
N LEU A 312 -17.96 -7.53 -8.08
CA LEU A 312 -18.16 -8.44 -6.96
C LEU A 312 -17.53 -7.93 -5.65
N TYR A 313 -16.37 -7.27 -5.70
CA TYR A 313 -15.70 -6.78 -4.49
C TYR A 313 -16.58 -5.84 -3.68
N ILE A 314 -17.31 -4.95 -4.34
CA ILE A 314 -18.02 -3.86 -3.66
C ILE A 314 -19.09 -4.35 -2.66
N TRP A 315 -19.59 -5.58 -2.87
CA TRP A 315 -20.66 -6.18 -2.06
C TRP A 315 -20.16 -7.16 -0.98
N ALA A 316 -18.90 -7.52 -0.98
CA ALA A 316 -18.39 -8.59 -0.13
C ALA A 316 -18.12 -8.16 1.32
N GLY A 317 -18.03 -6.85 1.61
CA GLY A 317 -17.68 -6.29 2.92
C GLY A 317 -18.45 -6.85 4.13
N PRO A 318 -19.76 -7.09 4.06
CA PRO A 318 -20.51 -7.61 5.20
C PRO A 318 -20.05 -8.96 5.74
N HIS A 319 -19.21 -9.72 5.04
CA HIS A 319 -18.62 -10.95 5.58
C HIS A 319 -17.70 -10.71 6.80
N HIS A 320 -17.21 -9.48 7.00
CA HIS A 320 -16.49 -9.11 8.22
C HIS A 320 -17.39 -8.96 9.45
N LEU A 321 -18.71 -8.95 9.26
CA LEU A 321 -19.71 -8.72 10.30
C LEU A 321 -20.58 -9.96 10.56
N HIS A 322 -20.06 -11.16 10.27
CA HIS A 322 -20.73 -12.40 10.65
C HIS A 322 -20.89 -12.47 12.18
N TYR A 323 -22.04 -12.98 12.63
CA TYR A 323 -22.39 -13.12 14.05
C TYR A 323 -22.48 -11.79 14.83
N THR A 324 -22.69 -10.68 14.13
CA THR A 324 -22.95 -9.37 14.72
C THR A 324 -24.44 -9.01 14.65
N ALA A 325 -24.80 -7.80 15.09
CA ALA A 325 -26.16 -7.25 14.99
C ALA A 325 -26.57 -6.86 13.55
N LEU A 326 -25.70 -7.01 12.55
CA LEU A 326 -26.06 -6.80 11.14
C LEU A 326 -27.13 -7.85 10.74
N PRO A 327 -28.19 -7.47 9.98
CA PRO A 327 -29.18 -8.43 9.53
C PRO A 327 -28.56 -9.63 8.79
N ASP A 328 -29.06 -10.83 9.07
CA ASP A 328 -28.46 -12.07 8.55
C ASP A 328 -28.41 -12.15 7.03
N TRP A 329 -29.43 -11.61 6.35
CA TRP A 329 -29.43 -11.55 4.88
C TRP A 329 -28.25 -10.74 4.33
N ALA A 330 -27.84 -9.65 4.99
CA ALA A 330 -26.70 -8.84 4.56
C ALA A 330 -25.37 -9.56 4.81
N GLN A 331 -25.25 -10.28 5.95
CA GLN A 331 -24.10 -11.14 6.23
C GLN A 331 -23.98 -12.26 5.17
N THR A 332 -25.11 -12.90 4.83
CA THR A 332 -25.17 -13.95 3.80
C THR A 332 -24.84 -13.41 2.42
N LEU A 333 -25.30 -12.20 2.08
CA LEU A 333 -24.95 -11.52 0.83
C LEU A 333 -23.44 -11.32 0.74
N GLY A 334 -22.81 -10.82 1.79
CA GLY A 334 -21.34 -10.65 1.86
C GLY A 334 -20.60 -11.95 1.64
N MET A 335 -21.05 -13.06 2.24
CA MET A 335 -20.49 -14.39 2.02
C MET A 335 -20.62 -14.84 0.56
N VAL A 336 -21.81 -14.74 -0.02
CA VAL A 336 -22.06 -15.17 -1.41
C VAL A 336 -21.17 -14.42 -2.39
N PHE A 337 -21.10 -13.09 -2.29
CA PHE A 337 -20.23 -12.28 -3.16
C PHE A 337 -18.76 -12.62 -2.95
N SER A 338 -18.33 -12.91 -1.71
CA SER A 338 -16.96 -13.34 -1.43
C SER A 338 -16.62 -14.67 -2.09
N VAL A 339 -17.49 -15.65 -2.03
CA VAL A 339 -17.28 -16.95 -2.71
C VAL A 339 -17.26 -16.76 -4.24
N MET A 340 -18.11 -15.90 -4.78
CA MET A 340 -18.10 -15.59 -6.22
C MET A 340 -16.79 -14.94 -6.69
N LEU A 341 -16.03 -14.28 -5.82
CA LEU A 341 -14.73 -13.69 -6.13
C LEU A 341 -13.65 -14.72 -6.51
N TRP A 342 -13.83 -15.99 -6.22
CA TRP A 342 -12.89 -17.02 -6.69
C TRP A 342 -12.74 -17.04 -8.20
N MET A 343 -13.86 -16.95 -8.91
CA MET A 343 -13.85 -17.02 -10.37
C MET A 343 -12.98 -15.93 -11.01
N PRO A 344 -13.21 -14.62 -10.76
CA PRO A 344 -12.38 -13.59 -11.37
C PRO A 344 -10.94 -13.58 -10.84
N SER A 345 -10.74 -13.80 -9.54
CA SER A 345 -9.40 -13.76 -8.94
C SER A 345 -8.50 -14.86 -9.52
N TRP A 346 -9.01 -16.09 -9.63
CA TRP A 346 -8.26 -17.17 -10.24
C TRP A 346 -8.15 -17.04 -11.75
N GLY A 347 -9.16 -16.46 -12.41
CA GLY A 347 -9.05 -16.07 -13.81
C GLY A 347 -7.89 -15.11 -14.05
N GLY A 348 -7.71 -14.11 -13.17
CA GLY A 348 -6.58 -13.20 -13.19
C GLY A 348 -5.24 -13.87 -12.89
N MET A 349 -5.18 -14.74 -11.88
CA MET A 349 -4.00 -15.56 -11.57
C MET A 349 -3.58 -16.41 -12.76
N ILE A 350 -4.50 -17.17 -13.33
CA ILE A 350 -4.24 -18.04 -14.49
C ILE A 350 -3.75 -17.21 -15.67
N ASN A 351 -4.38 -16.07 -15.95
CA ASN A 351 -3.97 -15.18 -17.03
C ASN A 351 -2.54 -14.66 -16.82
N GLY A 352 -2.21 -14.26 -15.61
CA GLY A 352 -0.86 -13.82 -15.24
C GLY A 352 0.19 -14.92 -15.39
N LEU A 353 -0.06 -16.11 -14.85
CA LEU A 353 0.86 -17.25 -14.92
C LEU A 353 1.01 -17.75 -16.37
N MET A 354 -0.08 -17.92 -17.11
CA MET A 354 -0.05 -18.39 -18.48
C MET A 354 0.58 -17.40 -19.47
N THR A 355 0.76 -16.14 -19.07
CA THR A 355 1.57 -15.17 -19.82
C THR A 355 3.01 -15.67 -20.01
N LEU A 356 3.50 -16.58 -19.13
CA LEU A 356 4.79 -17.24 -19.29
C LEU A 356 4.76 -18.49 -20.20
N SER A 357 3.63 -18.83 -20.77
CA SER A 357 3.55 -19.99 -21.67
C SER A 357 4.59 -19.86 -22.81
N GLY A 358 5.48 -20.84 -22.91
CA GLY A 358 6.64 -20.82 -23.81
C GLY A 358 7.81 -19.92 -23.37
N ALA A 359 7.83 -19.46 -22.10
CA ALA A 359 8.91 -18.66 -21.54
C ALA A 359 9.21 -19.02 -20.07
N TRP A 360 8.82 -20.23 -19.62
CA TRP A 360 9.03 -20.69 -18.25
C TRP A 360 10.50 -20.89 -17.89
N ASP A 361 11.34 -21.17 -18.87
CA ASP A 361 12.80 -21.26 -18.74
C ASP A 361 13.43 -19.98 -18.20
N LYS A 362 12.86 -18.80 -18.51
CA LYS A 362 13.32 -17.48 -18.01
C LYS A 362 13.32 -17.39 -16.49
N LEU A 363 12.48 -18.15 -15.79
CA LEU A 363 12.46 -18.16 -14.33
C LEU A 363 13.77 -18.69 -13.72
N ARG A 364 14.56 -19.46 -14.48
CA ARG A 364 15.86 -19.96 -14.00
C ARG A 364 16.92 -18.87 -14.00
N THR A 365 16.84 -17.92 -14.94
CA THR A 365 17.88 -16.92 -15.19
C THR A 365 17.50 -15.51 -14.73
N ASP A 366 16.19 -15.18 -14.67
CA ASP A 366 15.69 -13.85 -14.29
C ASP A 366 15.03 -13.88 -12.88
N PRO A 367 15.75 -13.47 -11.82
CA PRO A 367 15.22 -13.50 -10.47
C PRO A 367 14.14 -12.43 -10.25
N VAL A 368 14.12 -11.33 -11.01
CA VAL A 368 13.07 -10.31 -10.92
C VAL A 368 11.75 -10.86 -11.47
N LEU A 369 11.79 -11.55 -12.63
CA LEU A 369 10.62 -12.23 -13.17
C LEU A 369 10.12 -13.32 -12.20
N ARG A 370 11.03 -14.04 -11.54
CA ARG A 370 10.69 -15.03 -10.53
C ARG A 370 9.90 -14.43 -9.36
N MET A 371 10.30 -13.24 -8.88
CA MET A 371 9.55 -12.50 -7.84
C MET A 371 8.15 -12.13 -8.34
N MET A 372 8.01 -11.65 -9.57
CA MET A 372 6.71 -11.31 -10.16
C MET A 372 5.79 -12.53 -10.24
N VAL A 373 6.31 -13.68 -10.70
CA VAL A 373 5.52 -14.91 -10.82
C VAL A 373 5.13 -15.46 -9.45
N MET A 374 6.04 -15.43 -8.48
CA MET A 374 5.75 -15.82 -7.10
C MET A 374 4.64 -14.93 -6.51
N SER A 375 4.67 -13.62 -6.80
CA SER A 375 3.61 -12.72 -6.34
C SER A 375 2.24 -13.11 -6.90
N VAL A 376 2.16 -13.49 -8.18
CA VAL A 376 0.91 -13.95 -8.81
C VAL A 376 0.41 -15.26 -8.17
N ALA A 377 1.32 -16.16 -7.80
CA ALA A 377 0.96 -17.39 -7.09
C ALA A 377 0.39 -17.07 -5.68
N PHE A 378 1.01 -16.15 -4.94
CA PHE A 378 0.48 -15.68 -3.65
C PHE A 378 -0.85 -14.91 -3.81
N TYR A 379 -1.04 -14.17 -4.90
CA TYR A 379 -2.34 -13.59 -5.22
C TYR A 379 -3.43 -14.65 -5.31
N GLY A 380 -3.18 -15.72 -6.06
CA GLY A 380 -4.12 -16.84 -6.17
C GLY A 380 -4.39 -17.54 -4.85
N MET A 381 -3.36 -17.73 -4.00
CA MET A 381 -3.50 -18.34 -2.68
C MET A 381 -4.31 -17.45 -1.72
N ALA A 382 -3.97 -16.18 -1.61
CA ALA A 382 -4.68 -15.25 -0.73
C ALA A 382 -6.15 -15.06 -1.15
N THR A 383 -6.42 -15.00 -2.46
CA THR A 383 -7.79 -14.87 -3.00
C THR A 383 -8.56 -16.20 -3.05
N PHE A 384 -7.92 -17.33 -2.74
CA PHE A 384 -8.59 -18.57 -2.36
C PHE A 384 -8.99 -18.55 -0.88
N GLU A 385 -8.07 -18.20 -0.02
CA GLU A 385 -8.21 -18.24 1.43
C GLU A 385 -9.29 -17.26 1.92
N GLY A 386 -9.30 -16.00 1.41
CA GLY A 386 -10.29 -14.99 1.80
C GLY A 386 -11.74 -15.47 1.65
N PRO A 387 -12.16 -15.93 0.45
CA PRO A 387 -13.47 -16.53 0.27
C PRO A 387 -13.77 -17.74 1.17
N VAL A 388 -12.79 -18.62 1.44
CA VAL A 388 -12.98 -19.74 2.39
C VAL A 388 -13.30 -19.20 3.78
N MET A 389 -12.54 -18.22 4.26
CA MET A 389 -12.76 -17.59 5.56
C MET A 389 -14.08 -16.79 5.64
N SER A 390 -14.65 -16.40 4.50
CA SER A 390 -15.97 -15.73 4.45
C SER A 390 -17.15 -16.66 4.67
N ILE A 391 -16.97 -17.97 4.49
CA ILE A 391 -18.02 -18.98 4.71
C ILE A 391 -18.32 -19.01 6.21
N LYS A 392 -19.61 -18.81 6.60
CA LYS A 392 -20.00 -18.66 8.01
C LYS A 392 -19.43 -19.75 8.93
N SER A 393 -19.50 -21.02 8.54
CA SER A 393 -18.98 -22.13 9.35
C SER A 393 -17.45 -22.07 9.54
N VAL A 394 -16.70 -21.66 8.52
CA VAL A 394 -15.25 -21.45 8.62
C VAL A 394 -14.94 -20.17 9.38
N ASN A 395 -15.70 -19.10 9.13
CA ASN A 395 -15.54 -17.81 9.80
C ASN A 395 -15.72 -17.95 11.32
N SER A 396 -16.66 -18.78 11.77
CA SER A 396 -16.86 -19.04 13.21
C SER A 396 -15.63 -19.63 13.91
N LEU A 397 -14.71 -20.28 13.15
CA LEU A 397 -13.44 -20.78 13.66
C LEU A 397 -12.32 -19.75 13.50
N SER A 398 -12.28 -19.04 12.37
CA SER A 398 -11.14 -18.21 11.97
C SER A 398 -11.23 -16.76 12.45
N HIS A 399 -12.42 -16.24 12.71
CA HIS A 399 -12.64 -14.83 13.03
C HIS A 399 -11.92 -14.45 14.33
N TYR A 400 -11.17 -13.34 14.30
CA TYR A 400 -10.31 -12.83 15.39
C TYR A 400 -9.11 -13.70 15.76
N THR A 401 -8.85 -14.79 15.05
CA THR A 401 -7.69 -15.65 15.29
C THR A 401 -6.47 -15.21 14.46
N ASP A 402 -5.30 -15.77 14.78
CA ASP A 402 -4.06 -15.59 14.00
C ASP A 402 -4.18 -16.10 12.55
N TRP A 403 -5.17 -16.90 12.22
CA TRP A 403 -5.42 -17.29 10.84
C TRP A 403 -5.67 -16.08 9.94
N THR A 404 -6.42 -15.08 10.42
CA THR A 404 -6.62 -13.82 9.71
C THR A 404 -5.28 -13.09 9.47
N ILE A 405 -4.36 -13.18 10.43
CA ILE A 405 -3.02 -12.58 10.29
C ILE A 405 -2.18 -13.34 9.25
N GLY A 406 -2.28 -14.67 9.23
CA GLY A 406 -1.65 -15.49 8.18
C GLY A 406 -2.15 -15.14 6.78
N HIS A 407 -3.47 -15.03 6.63
CA HIS A 407 -4.12 -14.62 5.39
C HIS A 407 -3.63 -13.24 4.91
N VAL A 408 -3.70 -12.24 5.77
CA VAL A 408 -3.31 -10.88 5.40
C VAL A 408 -1.83 -10.78 5.01
N HIS A 409 -0.94 -11.54 5.67
CA HIS A 409 0.49 -11.50 5.35
C HIS A 409 0.85 -12.34 4.10
N SER A 410 0.12 -13.42 3.79
CA SER A 410 0.27 -14.10 2.51
C SER A 410 -0.08 -13.17 1.34
N GLY A 411 -1.12 -12.34 1.49
CA GLY A 411 -1.48 -11.30 0.54
C GLY A 411 -0.53 -10.10 0.56
N ALA A 412 -0.31 -9.50 1.72
CA ALA A 412 0.46 -8.26 1.83
C ALA A 412 1.96 -8.45 1.54
N LEU A 413 2.59 -9.49 2.03
CA LEU A 413 4.01 -9.78 1.74
C LEU A 413 4.16 -10.54 0.43
N GLY A 414 3.37 -11.60 0.24
CA GLY A 414 3.49 -12.49 -0.91
C GLY A 414 3.03 -11.86 -2.21
N TRP A 415 1.84 -11.26 -2.25
CA TRP A 415 1.32 -10.59 -3.43
C TRP A 415 1.85 -9.16 -3.56
N VAL A 416 1.46 -8.28 -2.65
CA VAL A 416 1.75 -6.85 -2.73
C VAL A 416 3.24 -6.56 -2.57
N GLY A 417 3.89 -7.16 -1.59
CA GLY A 417 5.31 -6.96 -1.32
C GLY A 417 6.17 -7.41 -2.50
N MET A 418 6.00 -8.65 -2.94
CA MET A 418 6.84 -9.21 -4.00
C MET A 418 6.67 -8.48 -5.35
N ILE A 419 5.43 -8.12 -5.76
CA ILE A 419 5.23 -7.39 -7.02
C ILE A 419 5.81 -5.97 -6.96
N SER A 420 5.68 -5.28 -5.81
CA SER A 420 6.21 -3.94 -5.61
C SER A 420 7.73 -3.93 -5.68
N LEU A 421 8.37 -4.83 -4.94
CA LEU A 421 9.83 -4.93 -4.90
C LEU A 421 10.40 -5.37 -6.26
N ALA A 422 9.70 -6.26 -6.97
CA ALA A 422 10.05 -6.64 -8.33
C ALA A 422 9.93 -5.48 -9.32
N ALA A 423 8.87 -4.66 -9.23
CA ALA A 423 8.72 -3.47 -10.05
C ALA A 423 9.82 -2.42 -9.78
N VAL A 424 10.21 -2.24 -8.51
CA VAL A 424 11.35 -1.36 -8.16
C VAL A 424 12.65 -1.87 -8.80
N TYR A 425 12.94 -3.17 -8.71
CA TYR A 425 14.10 -3.76 -9.38
C TYR A 425 14.08 -3.58 -10.91
N ASP A 426 12.90 -3.69 -11.53
CA ASP A 426 12.73 -3.50 -12.96
C ASP A 426 12.90 -2.03 -13.39
N LEU A 427 12.39 -1.09 -12.58
CA LEU A 427 12.35 0.33 -12.93
C LEU A 427 13.63 1.09 -12.60
N VAL A 428 14.34 0.75 -11.53
CA VAL A 428 15.52 1.51 -11.09
C VAL A 428 16.60 1.56 -12.16
N PRO A 429 17.05 0.45 -12.79
CA PRO A 429 18.03 0.55 -13.86
C PRO A 429 17.56 1.44 -15.03
N LYS A 430 16.30 1.29 -15.45
CA LYS A 430 15.72 2.05 -16.55
C LYS A 430 15.70 3.56 -16.29
N LEU A 431 15.22 3.96 -15.09
CA LEU A 431 15.04 5.36 -14.73
C LEU A 431 16.35 6.08 -14.37
N TRP A 432 17.36 5.34 -13.91
CA TRP A 432 18.70 5.89 -13.66
C TRP A 432 19.66 5.63 -14.82
N LYS A 433 19.15 5.18 -15.98
CA LYS A 433 19.92 4.95 -17.22
C LYS A 433 21.12 4.03 -16.99
N LYS A 434 20.90 2.92 -16.32
CA LYS A 434 21.90 1.88 -16.06
C LYS A 434 21.65 0.68 -16.97
N SER A 435 22.70 -0.06 -17.31
CA SER A 435 22.61 -1.26 -18.16
C SER A 435 21.92 -2.44 -17.49
N GLY A 436 21.80 -2.44 -16.16
CA GLY A 436 21.19 -3.50 -15.35
C GLY A 436 21.37 -3.23 -13.86
N LEU A 437 20.96 -4.18 -13.05
CA LEU A 437 21.20 -4.17 -11.61
C LEU A 437 22.67 -4.48 -11.32
N TYR A 438 23.16 -4.01 -10.18
CA TYR A 438 24.53 -4.30 -9.72
C TYR A 438 24.79 -5.82 -9.61
N SER A 439 23.80 -6.59 -9.12
CA SER A 439 23.95 -8.03 -8.95
C SER A 439 22.61 -8.77 -8.96
N ASP A 440 22.40 -9.63 -9.96
CA ASP A 440 21.24 -10.53 -10.02
C ASP A 440 21.31 -11.62 -8.94
N ARG A 441 22.53 -11.97 -8.47
CA ARG A 441 22.71 -12.90 -7.35
C ARG A 441 22.12 -12.35 -6.07
N LEU A 442 22.26 -11.05 -5.80
CA LEU A 442 21.63 -10.40 -4.63
C LEU A 442 20.11 -10.36 -4.76
N VAL A 443 19.57 -10.18 -5.97
CA VAL A 443 18.13 -10.31 -6.20
C VAL A 443 17.65 -11.73 -5.91
N SER A 444 18.43 -12.73 -6.31
CA SER A 444 18.12 -14.14 -6.05
C SER A 444 18.15 -14.45 -4.54
N TRP A 445 19.12 -13.92 -3.79
CA TRP A 445 19.15 -14.04 -2.32
C TRP A 445 17.92 -13.37 -1.69
N HIS A 446 17.58 -12.15 -2.10
CA HIS A 446 16.38 -11.48 -1.62
C HIS A 446 15.13 -12.31 -1.89
N PHE A 447 14.97 -12.83 -3.11
CA PHE A 447 13.84 -13.69 -3.48
C PHE A 447 13.68 -14.89 -2.52
N TRP A 448 14.76 -15.62 -2.24
CA TRP A 448 14.69 -16.81 -1.39
C TRP A 448 14.44 -16.47 0.08
N LEU A 449 15.10 -15.44 0.61
CA LEU A 449 14.88 -14.99 1.98
C LEU A 449 13.44 -14.49 2.18
N ALA A 450 12.93 -13.68 1.24
CA ALA A 450 11.57 -13.20 1.30
C ALA A 450 10.56 -14.35 1.20
N THR A 451 10.73 -15.27 0.24
CA THR A 451 9.82 -16.41 0.05
C THR A 451 9.81 -17.32 1.28
N LEU A 452 10.98 -17.69 1.81
CA LEU A 452 11.06 -18.50 3.02
C LEU A 452 10.46 -17.78 4.22
N GLY A 453 10.73 -16.48 4.35
CA GLY A 453 10.15 -15.64 5.39
C GLY A 453 8.62 -15.62 5.36
N ILE A 454 8.02 -15.46 4.17
CA ILE A 454 6.56 -15.48 4.00
C ILE A 454 5.98 -16.86 4.36
N VAL A 455 6.61 -17.95 3.88
CA VAL A 455 6.13 -19.31 4.15
C VAL A 455 6.17 -19.61 5.64
N LEU A 456 7.26 -19.30 6.34
CA LEU A 456 7.36 -19.49 7.79
C LEU A 456 6.33 -18.65 8.54
N TYR A 457 6.17 -17.37 8.13
CA TYR A 457 5.21 -16.48 8.75
C TYR A 457 3.78 -16.97 8.58
N ALA A 458 3.33 -17.18 7.34
CA ALA A 458 1.96 -17.55 7.05
C ALA A 458 1.60 -18.91 7.65
N SER A 459 2.44 -19.95 7.49
CA SER A 459 2.16 -21.28 8.02
C SER A 459 2.07 -21.30 9.54
N SER A 460 2.95 -20.56 10.25
CA SER A 460 2.86 -20.47 11.72
C SER A 460 1.55 -19.83 12.17
N MET A 461 1.09 -18.79 11.46
CA MET A 461 -0.15 -18.11 11.79
C MET A 461 -1.40 -18.93 11.43
N TRP A 462 -1.35 -19.74 10.38
CA TRP A 462 -2.45 -20.68 10.08
C TRP A 462 -2.60 -21.73 11.16
N VAL A 463 -1.50 -22.36 11.57
CA VAL A 463 -1.55 -23.38 12.65
C VAL A 463 -1.97 -22.73 13.97
N SER A 464 -1.38 -21.59 14.33
CA SER A 464 -1.74 -20.82 15.52
C SER A 464 -3.23 -20.47 15.52
N GLY A 465 -3.74 -19.89 14.42
CA GLY A 465 -5.12 -19.44 14.33
C GLY A 465 -6.15 -20.57 14.38
N ILE A 466 -5.86 -21.71 13.75
CA ILE A 466 -6.72 -22.90 13.84
C ILE A 466 -6.74 -23.41 15.29
N MET A 467 -5.61 -23.50 15.95
CA MET A 467 -5.52 -23.92 17.36
C MET A 467 -6.27 -22.95 18.26
N GLN A 468 -6.10 -21.64 18.10
CA GLN A 468 -6.86 -20.64 18.84
C GLN A 468 -8.38 -20.84 18.70
N GLY A 469 -8.86 -20.95 17.46
CA GLY A 469 -10.27 -21.12 17.18
C GLY A 469 -10.84 -22.41 17.79
N LEU A 470 -10.08 -23.50 17.82
CA LEU A 470 -10.48 -24.75 18.46
C LEU A 470 -10.51 -24.60 19.99
N MET A 471 -9.46 -24.01 20.60
CA MET A 471 -9.39 -23.80 22.06
C MET A 471 -10.51 -22.86 22.55
N TRP A 472 -10.89 -21.84 21.78
CA TRP A 472 -11.96 -20.92 22.15
C TRP A 472 -13.38 -21.51 22.01
N ARG A 473 -13.51 -22.71 21.50
CA ARG A 473 -14.79 -23.41 21.26
C ARG A 473 -14.91 -24.72 22.04
N GLU A 474 -13.91 -25.05 22.84
CA GLU A 474 -13.95 -26.24 23.67
C GLU A 474 -14.66 -25.94 24.97
N TYR A 475 -15.78 -26.66 25.23
CA TYR A 475 -16.58 -26.51 26.40
C TYR A 475 -16.61 -27.83 27.20
N ASP A 476 -16.62 -27.71 28.52
CA ASP A 476 -16.83 -28.85 29.41
C ASP A 476 -18.31 -29.26 29.47
N ASP A 477 -18.60 -30.34 30.18
CA ASP A 477 -19.95 -30.86 30.33
C ASP A 477 -20.92 -29.87 31.02
N GLN A 478 -20.41 -28.83 31.67
CA GLN A 478 -21.18 -27.78 32.36
C GLN A 478 -21.36 -26.53 31.47
N GLY A 479 -20.75 -26.51 30.27
CA GLY A 479 -20.84 -25.41 29.32
C GLY A 479 -19.85 -24.28 29.59
N PHE A 480 -18.81 -24.48 30.41
CA PHE A 480 -17.73 -23.54 30.59
C PHE A 480 -16.58 -23.81 29.59
N LEU A 481 -15.86 -22.74 29.22
CA LEU A 481 -14.67 -22.89 28.40
C LEU A 481 -13.61 -23.73 29.12
N VAL A 482 -13.09 -24.77 28.44
CA VAL A 482 -12.02 -25.64 28.95
C VAL A 482 -10.73 -24.87 29.12
N TYR A 483 -10.42 -23.97 28.19
CA TYR A 483 -9.17 -23.18 28.16
C TYR A 483 -9.43 -21.74 28.57
N SER A 484 -8.63 -21.22 29.49
CA SER A 484 -8.58 -19.77 29.77
C SER A 484 -7.91 -19.00 28.62
N PHE A 485 -8.12 -17.69 28.59
CA PHE A 485 -7.43 -16.82 27.63
C PHE A 485 -5.89 -16.93 27.73
N VAL A 486 -5.37 -16.97 28.97
CA VAL A 486 -3.92 -17.07 29.21
C VAL A 486 -3.35 -18.37 28.68
N GLU A 487 -4.03 -19.49 28.88
CA GLU A 487 -3.61 -20.81 28.36
C GLU A 487 -3.58 -20.81 26.83
N SER A 488 -4.58 -20.22 26.16
CA SER A 488 -4.57 -20.10 24.71
C SER A 488 -3.41 -19.21 24.21
N VAL A 489 -3.12 -18.08 24.86
CA VAL A 489 -1.98 -17.23 24.52
C VAL A 489 -0.65 -17.95 24.73
N ALA A 490 -0.50 -18.69 25.85
CA ALA A 490 0.71 -19.47 26.12
C ALA A 490 0.94 -20.55 25.07
N ALA A 491 -0.11 -21.22 24.61
CA ALA A 491 -0.04 -22.22 23.54
C ALA A 491 0.39 -21.63 22.20
N MET A 492 0.10 -20.35 21.93
CA MET A 492 0.48 -19.66 20.69
C MET A 492 1.95 -19.18 20.67
N HIS A 493 2.62 -19.08 21.82
CA HIS A 493 3.96 -18.49 21.94
C HIS A 493 5.01 -19.06 20.96
N PRO A 494 5.14 -20.37 20.71
CA PRO A 494 6.09 -20.90 19.74
C PRO A 494 5.86 -20.34 18.32
N TYR A 495 4.61 -20.16 17.93
CA TYR A 495 4.26 -19.64 16.61
C TYR A 495 4.58 -18.15 16.49
N TYR A 496 4.51 -17.38 17.59
CA TYR A 496 4.93 -15.97 17.62
C TYR A 496 6.45 -15.84 17.40
N VAL A 497 7.25 -16.76 17.92
CA VAL A 497 8.70 -16.79 17.63
C VAL A 497 8.95 -17.11 16.15
N ILE A 498 8.24 -18.10 15.58
CA ILE A 498 8.41 -18.46 14.17
C ILE A 498 7.98 -17.31 13.24
N ARG A 499 6.86 -16.63 13.54
CA ARG A 499 6.41 -15.48 12.74
C ARG A 499 7.42 -14.34 12.78
N MET A 500 8.02 -14.05 13.94
CA MET A 500 9.07 -13.04 14.08
C MET A 500 10.29 -13.40 13.21
N LEU A 501 10.75 -14.66 13.24
CA LEU A 501 11.85 -15.12 12.38
C LEU A 501 11.50 -14.99 10.89
N GLY A 502 10.27 -15.32 10.49
CA GLY A 502 9.78 -15.12 9.13
C GLY A 502 9.81 -13.67 8.70
N GLY A 503 9.33 -12.75 9.56
CA GLY A 503 9.40 -11.31 9.34
C GLY A 503 10.84 -10.78 9.23
N LEU A 504 11.75 -11.28 10.08
CA LEU A 504 13.16 -10.91 10.04
C LEU A 504 13.83 -11.34 8.72
N LEU A 505 13.54 -12.53 8.21
CA LEU A 505 14.06 -12.98 6.92
C LEU A 505 13.58 -12.10 5.77
N PHE A 506 12.30 -11.69 5.79
CA PHE A 506 11.76 -10.77 4.80
C PHE A 506 12.46 -9.40 4.86
N LEU A 507 12.66 -8.84 6.05
CA LEU A 507 13.38 -7.59 6.28
C LEU A 507 14.83 -7.67 5.80
N LEU A 508 15.54 -8.77 6.09
CA LEU A 508 16.91 -8.99 5.62
C LEU A 508 16.98 -8.99 4.09
N GLY A 509 16.01 -9.64 3.43
CA GLY A 509 15.88 -9.59 1.97
C GLY A 509 15.72 -8.15 1.46
N ALA A 510 14.88 -7.35 2.10
CA ALA A 510 14.68 -5.94 1.75
C ALA A 510 15.96 -5.10 1.95
N LEU A 511 16.74 -5.35 3.00
CA LEU A 511 18.03 -4.67 3.21
C LEU A 511 19.07 -5.04 2.15
N ILE A 512 19.11 -6.30 1.71
CA ILE A 512 19.93 -6.73 0.55
C ILE A 512 19.51 -5.97 -0.71
N MET A 513 18.22 -5.77 -0.91
CA MET A 513 17.71 -4.95 -2.02
C MET A 513 18.22 -3.52 -1.94
N VAL A 514 18.12 -2.87 -0.78
CA VAL A 514 18.63 -1.50 -0.58
C VAL A 514 20.10 -1.39 -0.99
N TYR A 515 20.93 -2.32 -0.51
CA TYR A 515 22.34 -2.37 -0.88
C TYR A 515 22.52 -2.50 -2.41
N ASN A 516 21.82 -3.44 -3.05
CA ASN A 516 21.90 -3.67 -4.49
C ASN A 516 21.49 -2.43 -5.29
N LEU A 517 20.41 -1.76 -4.88
CA LEU A 517 19.91 -0.54 -5.54
C LEU A 517 20.89 0.65 -5.38
N ILE A 518 21.45 0.86 -4.18
CA ILE A 518 22.46 1.91 -3.96
C ILE A 518 23.67 1.67 -4.84
N ARG A 519 24.17 0.42 -4.93
CA ARG A 519 25.29 0.06 -5.81
C ARG A 519 24.94 0.23 -7.28
N THR A 520 23.70 -0.10 -7.69
CA THR A 520 23.21 0.13 -9.05
C THR A 520 23.22 1.61 -9.41
N VAL A 521 22.66 2.45 -8.56
CA VAL A 521 22.56 3.91 -8.83
C VAL A 521 23.92 4.58 -8.83
N ARG A 522 24.81 4.23 -7.89
CA ARG A 522 26.16 4.82 -7.77
C ARG A 522 27.17 4.28 -8.76
N GLY A 523 26.97 3.11 -9.33
CA GLY A 523 27.88 2.49 -10.31
C GLY A 523 28.01 3.34 -11.58
N GLY A 524 29.20 3.33 -12.21
CA GLY A 524 29.51 4.10 -13.40
C GLY A 524 28.57 3.80 -14.57
N GLN A 525 28.34 4.80 -15.42
CA GLN A 525 27.53 4.67 -16.63
C GLN A 525 28.24 3.71 -17.62
N ARG A 526 27.61 2.59 -17.93
CA ARG A 526 27.70 2.04 -19.28
C ARG A 526 26.58 2.74 -20.08
N SER A 527 26.95 3.57 -21.03
CA SER A 527 25.99 4.24 -21.92
C SER A 527 25.25 3.17 -22.74
N VAL A 528 24.00 2.93 -22.38
CA VAL A 528 23.06 2.30 -23.32
C VAL A 528 22.43 3.45 -24.09
N ASN A 529 22.66 3.53 -25.39
CA ASN A 529 21.99 4.49 -26.26
C ASN A 529 20.47 4.25 -26.14
N ALA A 530 19.70 5.32 -25.98
CA ALA A 530 18.25 5.29 -25.88
C ALA A 530 17.54 4.67 -27.12
N ALA A 531 18.30 4.40 -28.17
CA ALA A 531 17.85 3.74 -29.41
C ALA A 531 17.72 2.21 -29.32
N ASP A 532 18.35 1.57 -28.31
CA ASP A 532 18.41 0.09 -28.21
C ASP A 532 17.31 -0.55 -27.37
N VAL A 533 16.29 0.19 -26.96
CA VAL A 533 15.12 -0.39 -26.28
C VAL A 533 14.09 -0.73 -27.36
N PRO A 534 13.87 -2.01 -27.69
CA PRO A 534 12.83 -2.38 -28.65
C PRO A 534 11.48 -1.92 -28.10
N VAL A 535 10.84 -0.99 -28.79
CA VAL A 535 9.42 -0.69 -28.59
C VAL A 535 8.65 -1.88 -29.16
N LEU A 536 8.38 -2.88 -28.32
CA LEU A 536 7.43 -3.93 -28.72
C LEU A 536 6.07 -3.25 -28.88
N ALA A 537 5.59 -3.26 -30.13
CA ALA A 537 4.22 -2.90 -30.44
C ALA A 537 3.28 -3.79 -29.59
N VAL A 538 2.33 -3.16 -28.91
CA VAL A 538 1.28 -3.82 -28.14
C VAL A 538 0.24 -4.41 -29.08
#